data_ec76bf4c66588fbccbd03d58c015681a
#
_entry.id   ec76bf4c66588fbccbd03d58c015681a
#
_cell.length_a   1.000
_cell.length_b   1.000
_cell.length_c   1.000
_cell.angle_alpha   90.00
_cell.angle_beta   90.00
_cell.angle_gamma   90.00
#
_symmetry.space_group_name_H-M   'P 1'
#
loop_
_entity.id
_entity.type
_entity.pdbx_description
1 polymer ?
#
loop_
_entity_poly.entity_id
_entity_poly.type
_entity_poly.pdbx_seq_one_letter_code
_entity_poly.pdbx_strand_id
1 'polypeptide(L)'
;MINKIDRIHILIADDDEEDLQLFNEALAELKMDYKLTSFKDGKVLIDYLENLENKLPHILFLDLNMPCKTGHECLREIRSNSRFIDVSIAIYSTSSSEKDIEDSFVQGANIYIKKPNDFSKLKKVIKDVVNMDWQYQSSGLNKETFFYSL
;
A
#
# COMPACT_ATOMS: atom_id res chain seq x y z
N MET A 1 -23.34 0.22 -16.24
CA MET A 1 -23.42 -0.60 -15.07
C MET A 1 -22.03 -0.78 -14.43
N ILE A 2 -21.96 -0.63 -13.15
CA ILE A 2 -20.70 -0.77 -12.44
C ILE A 2 -20.41 -2.24 -12.22
N ASN A 3 -19.27 -2.69 -12.67
CA ASN A 3 -18.82 -4.02 -12.35
C ASN A 3 -18.53 -4.09 -10.87
N LYS A 4 -19.27 -4.94 -10.18
CA LYS A 4 -19.07 -5.14 -8.78
C LYS A 4 -17.75 -5.89 -8.59
N ILE A 5 -16.85 -5.28 -7.87
CA ILE A 5 -15.66 -6.00 -7.41
C ILE A 5 -16.14 -6.90 -6.29
N ASP A 6 -16.08 -8.21 -6.52
CA ASP A 6 -16.56 -9.18 -5.54
C ASP A 6 -15.80 -9.04 -4.22
N ARG A 7 -14.51 -8.73 -4.31
CA ARG A 7 -13.67 -8.64 -3.14
C ARG A 7 -12.44 -7.82 -3.46
N ILE A 8 -12.19 -6.79 -2.66
CA ILE A 8 -10.96 -6.03 -2.83
C ILE A 8 -9.78 -6.83 -2.28
N HIS A 9 -8.74 -6.97 -3.08
CA HIS A 9 -7.54 -7.70 -2.68
C HIS A 9 -6.47 -6.70 -2.25
N ILE A 10 -6.13 -6.75 -0.96
CA ILE A 10 -5.19 -5.85 -0.32
C ILE A 10 -3.96 -6.63 0.11
N LEU A 11 -2.78 -6.12 -0.22
CA LEU A 11 -1.53 -6.64 0.32
C LEU A 11 -0.96 -5.62 1.29
N ILE A 12 -0.31 -6.11 2.34
CA ILE A 12 0.49 -5.28 3.22
C ILE A 12 1.84 -5.94 3.47
N ALA A 13 2.91 -5.18 3.30
CA ALA A 13 4.26 -5.65 3.59
C ALA A 13 4.86 -4.76 4.68
N ASP A 14 5.18 -5.35 5.82
CA ASP A 14 5.66 -4.65 7.00
C ASP A 14 6.31 -5.68 7.92
N ASP A 15 7.51 -5.41 8.41
CA ASP A 15 8.19 -6.35 9.29
C ASP A 15 7.75 -6.25 10.75
N ASP A 16 6.98 -5.26 11.11
CA ASP A 16 6.46 -5.07 12.47
C ASP A 16 5.16 -5.83 12.64
N GLU A 17 5.23 -6.92 13.38
CA GLU A 17 4.09 -7.82 13.59
C GLU A 17 2.92 -7.12 14.29
N GLU A 18 3.22 -6.21 15.20
CA GLU A 18 2.21 -5.43 15.90
C GLU A 18 1.45 -4.52 14.94
N ASP A 19 2.17 -3.86 14.04
CA ASP A 19 1.54 -3.01 13.02
C ASP A 19 0.68 -3.83 12.06
N LEU A 20 1.12 -5.03 11.69
CA LEU A 20 0.32 -5.93 10.86
C LEU A 20 -0.97 -6.33 11.56
N GLN A 21 -0.88 -6.63 12.85
CA GLN A 21 -2.06 -7.01 13.62
C GLN A 21 -3.05 -5.85 13.73
N LEU A 22 -2.56 -4.66 14.04
CA LEU A 22 -3.40 -3.47 14.14
C LEU A 22 -4.09 -3.15 12.82
N PHE A 23 -3.36 -3.27 11.72
CA PHE A 23 -3.91 -3.05 10.38
C PHE A 23 -5.04 -4.04 10.10
N ASN A 24 -4.82 -5.31 10.41
CA ASN A 24 -5.82 -6.35 10.21
C ASN A 24 -7.08 -6.07 11.04
N GLU A 25 -6.92 -5.68 12.29
CA GLU A 25 -8.04 -5.37 13.17
C GLU A 25 -8.83 -4.15 12.67
N ALA A 26 -8.12 -3.12 12.24
CA ALA A 26 -8.76 -1.92 11.71
C ALA A 26 -9.57 -2.23 10.46
N LEU A 27 -8.99 -3.02 9.56
CA LEU A 27 -9.65 -3.40 8.33
C LEU A 27 -10.91 -4.23 8.60
N ALA A 28 -10.83 -5.16 9.56
CA ALA A 28 -11.97 -5.99 9.93
C ALA A 28 -13.14 -5.16 10.45
N GLU A 29 -12.85 -4.06 11.16
CA GLU A 29 -13.91 -3.20 11.71
C GLU A 29 -14.62 -2.36 10.65
N LEU A 30 -14.04 -2.22 9.47
CA LEU A 30 -14.65 -1.45 8.39
C LEU A 30 -15.79 -2.19 7.69
N LYS A 31 -15.93 -3.48 7.95
CA LYS A 31 -17.04 -4.31 7.44
C LYS A 31 -17.18 -4.30 5.92
N MET A 32 -16.07 -4.21 5.22
CA MET A 32 -16.06 -4.32 3.77
C MET A 32 -15.63 -5.72 3.35
N ASP A 33 -15.96 -6.10 2.11
CA ASP A 33 -15.56 -7.38 1.57
C ASP A 33 -14.15 -7.29 1.04
N TYR A 34 -13.22 -7.98 1.67
CA TYR A 34 -11.80 -7.88 1.33
C TYR A 34 -11.08 -9.21 1.52
N LYS A 35 -9.95 -9.31 0.85
CA LYS A 35 -8.96 -10.34 1.11
C LYS A 35 -7.66 -9.63 1.45
N LEU A 36 -7.05 -9.96 2.59
CA LEU A 36 -5.79 -9.36 3.02
C LEU A 36 -4.71 -10.44 3.05
N THR A 37 -3.57 -10.15 2.42
CA THR A 37 -2.39 -11.00 2.50
C THR A 37 -1.24 -10.16 3.03
N SER A 38 -0.52 -10.68 4.02
CA SER A 38 0.54 -9.95 4.72
C SER A 38 1.89 -10.58 4.46
N PHE A 39 2.92 -9.73 4.39
CA PHE A 39 4.32 -10.16 4.19
C PHE A 39 5.19 -9.43 5.19
N LYS A 40 6.22 -10.12 5.71
CA LYS A 40 7.13 -9.54 6.71
C LYS A 40 8.46 -9.09 6.13
N ASP A 41 8.71 -9.37 4.86
CA ASP A 41 9.89 -8.86 4.19
C ASP A 41 9.63 -8.64 2.71
N GLY A 42 10.52 -7.87 2.10
CA GLY A 42 10.33 -7.45 0.71
C GLY A 42 10.57 -8.56 -0.29
N LYS A 43 11.43 -9.52 0.03
CA LYS A 43 11.70 -10.61 -0.91
C LYS A 43 10.47 -11.50 -1.08
N VAL A 44 9.81 -11.85 0.04
CA VAL A 44 8.60 -12.68 0.00
C VAL A 44 7.49 -11.95 -0.76
N LEU A 45 7.37 -10.64 -0.57
CA LEU A 45 6.40 -9.84 -1.32
C LEU A 45 6.65 -9.94 -2.83
N ILE A 46 7.88 -9.72 -3.26
CA ILE A 46 8.20 -9.75 -4.69
C ILE A 46 7.97 -11.16 -5.26
N ASP A 47 8.39 -12.21 -4.53
CA ASP A 47 8.16 -13.58 -4.97
C ASP A 47 6.66 -13.87 -5.19
N TYR A 48 5.83 -13.35 -4.28
CA TYR A 48 4.38 -13.50 -4.42
C TYR A 48 3.85 -12.79 -5.67
N LEU A 49 4.29 -11.56 -5.89
CA LEU A 49 3.84 -10.78 -7.04
C LEU A 49 4.29 -11.38 -8.37
N GLU A 50 5.48 -11.96 -8.39
CA GLU A 50 6.03 -12.55 -9.61
C GLU A 50 5.42 -13.92 -9.95
N ASN A 51 4.76 -14.55 -9.00
CA ASN A 51 4.10 -15.83 -9.26
C ASN A 51 2.85 -15.59 -10.09
N LEU A 52 2.87 -16.05 -11.33
CA LEU A 52 1.79 -15.82 -12.29
C LEU A 52 0.47 -16.47 -11.90
N GLU A 53 0.49 -17.43 -10.98
CA GLU A 53 -0.71 -18.07 -10.48
C GLU A 53 -1.48 -17.18 -9.50
N ASN A 54 -0.81 -16.19 -8.90
CA ASN A 54 -1.46 -15.27 -7.99
C ASN A 54 -2.14 -14.16 -8.76
N LYS A 55 -3.34 -13.80 -8.34
CA LYS A 55 -4.03 -12.63 -8.90
C LYS A 55 -3.35 -11.36 -8.42
N LEU A 56 -3.32 -10.36 -9.27
CA LEU A 56 -2.78 -9.05 -8.88
C LEU A 56 -3.67 -8.40 -7.83
N PRO A 57 -3.07 -7.74 -6.84
CA PRO A 57 -3.86 -7.02 -5.85
C PRO A 57 -4.42 -5.73 -6.44
N HIS A 58 -5.41 -5.18 -5.79
CA HIS A 58 -5.90 -3.85 -6.09
C HIS A 58 -4.99 -2.79 -5.47
N ILE A 59 -4.53 -3.04 -4.25
CA ILE A 59 -3.70 -2.08 -3.53
C ILE A 59 -2.68 -2.81 -2.65
N LEU A 60 -1.48 -2.24 -2.60
CA LEU A 60 -0.39 -2.70 -1.76
C LEU A 60 -0.02 -1.58 -0.78
N PHE A 61 -0.08 -1.88 0.53
CA PHE A 61 0.48 -1.03 1.57
C PHE A 61 1.91 -1.50 1.84
N LEU A 62 2.88 -0.61 1.69
CA LEU A 62 4.29 -0.98 1.65
C LEU A 62 5.09 -0.16 2.64
N ASP A 63 5.67 -0.83 3.64
CA ASP A 63 6.61 -0.19 4.56
C ASP A 63 7.96 -0.01 3.87
N LEU A 64 8.66 1.05 4.22
CA LEU A 64 9.97 1.34 3.63
C LEU A 64 11.11 0.56 4.27
N ASN A 65 10.99 0.24 5.56
CA ASN A 65 12.06 -0.40 6.31
C ASN A 65 11.74 -1.87 6.57
N MET A 66 12.26 -2.73 5.72
CA MET A 66 12.06 -4.18 5.83
C MET A 66 13.38 -4.90 5.60
N PRO A 67 13.55 -6.09 6.20
CA PRO A 67 14.74 -6.90 5.93
C PRO A 67 14.70 -7.51 4.54
N CYS A 68 15.82 -8.01 4.11
CA CYS A 68 16.08 -8.70 2.83
C CYS A 68 15.97 -7.75 1.64
N LYS A 69 14.84 -7.09 1.47
CA LYS A 69 14.61 -6.10 0.42
C LYS A 69 13.80 -4.96 1.02
N THR A 70 14.31 -3.75 0.90
CA THR A 70 13.64 -2.56 1.46
C THR A 70 12.39 -2.22 0.65
N GLY A 71 11.54 -1.39 1.23
CA GLY A 71 10.36 -0.90 0.51
C GLY A 71 10.72 -0.09 -0.74
N HIS A 72 11.77 0.73 -0.65
CA HIS A 72 12.23 1.47 -1.84
C HIS A 72 12.68 0.52 -2.96
N GLU A 73 13.40 -0.55 -2.60
CA GLU A 73 13.81 -1.55 -3.59
C GLU A 73 12.61 -2.26 -4.21
N CYS A 74 11.64 -2.65 -3.37
CA CYS A 74 10.40 -3.27 -3.86
C CYS A 74 9.66 -2.35 -4.81
N LEU A 75 9.53 -1.08 -4.44
CA LEU A 75 8.81 -0.10 -5.23
C LEU A 75 9.45 0.05 -6.62
N ARG A 76 10.77 0.15 -6.67
CA ARG A 76 11.48 0.24 -7.95
C ARG A 76 11.25 -1.00 -8.80
N GLU A 77 11.34 -2.19 -8.20
CA GLU A 77 11.12 -3.43 -8.94
C GLU A 77 9.71 -3.52 -9.49
N ILE A 78 8.73 -3.20 -8.67
CA ILE A 78 7.32 -3.28 -9.08
C ILE A 78 7.06 -2.31 -10.22
N ARG A 79 7.53 -1.08 -10.11
CA ARG A 79 7.26 -0.06 -11.13
C ARG A 79 8.08 -0.23 -12.40
N SER A 80 9.13 -1.05 -12.37
CA SER A 80 9.88 -1.38 -13.58
C SER A 80 9.22 -2.48 -14.41
N ASN A 81 8.17 -3.11 -13.90
CA ASN A 81 7.46 -4.19 -14.58
C ASN A 81 6.07 -3.72 -14.98
N SER A 82 5.82 -3.65 -16.28
CA SER A 82 4.53 -3.16 -16.80
C SER A 82 3.32 -4.00 -16.37
N ARG A 83 3.55 -5.24 -15.97
CA ARG A 83 2.48 -6.11 -15.46
C ARG A 83 1.80 -5.51 -14.22
N PHE A 84 2.52 -4.71 -13.44
CA PHE A 84 2.02 -4.15 -12.18
C PHE A 84 1.58 -2.70 -12.28
N ILE A 85 1.40 -2.19 -13.50
CA ILE A 85 1.09 -0.77 -13.67
C ILE A 85 -0.21 -0.35 -12.99
N ASP A 86 -1.17 -1.25 -12.92
CA ASP A 86 -2.48 -0.95 -12.32
C ASP A 86 -2.56 -1.26 -10.84
N VAL A 87 -1.49 -1.76 -10.23
CA VAL A 87 -1.46 -1.97 -8.79
C VAL A 87 -1.23 -0.63 -8.12
N SER A 88 -2.16 -0.23 -7.26
CA SER A 88 -1.99 0.99 -6.48
C SER A 88 -1.06 0.72 -5.30
N ILE A 89 -0.08 1.58 -5.10
CA ILE A 89 0.89 1.40 -4.02
C ILE A 89 0.81 2.58 -3.06
N ALA A 90 0.50 2.27 -1.81
CA ALA A 90 0.47 3.22 -0.71
C ALA A 90 1.68 2.94 0.18
N ILE A 91 2.59 3.88 0.29
CA ILE A 91 3.67 3.77 1.27
C ILE A 91 3.06 3.96 2.65
N TYR A 92 3.45 3.10 3.59
CA TYR A 92 2.89 3.08 4.93
C TYR A 92 4.04 2.99 5.92
N SER A 93 4.50 4.14 6.43
CA SER A 93 5.76 4.25 7.14
C SER A 93 5.66 5.21 8.33
N THR A 94 6.46 4.95 9.36
CA THR A 94 6.60 5.89 10.47
C THR A 94 7.42 7.12 10.09
N SER A 95 8.21 7.04 9.03
CA SER A 95 9.02 8.15 8.58
C SER A 95 8.17 9.25 7.95
N SER A 96 8.50 10.48 8.25
CA SER A 96 7.93 11.64 7.57
C SER A 96 9.04 12.51 6.97
N SER A 97 10.20 11.92 6.71
CA SER A 97 11.31 12.65 6.13
C SER A 97 10.98 13.08 4.70
N GLU A 98 11.42 14.29 4.35
CA GLU A 98 11.20 14.79 3.00
C GLU A 98 11.85 13.89 1.95
N LYS A 99 13.01 13.32 2.28
CA LYS A 99 13.71 12.43 1.37
C LYS A 99 12.90 11.19 1.06
N ASP A 100 12.34 10.53 2.08
CA ASP A 100 11.53 9.33 1.86
C ASP A 100 10.28 9.64 1.05
N ILE A 101 9.62 10.75 1.36
CA ILE A 101 8.41 11.17 0.65
C ILE A 101 8.75 11.47 -0.82
N GLU A 102 9.80 12.24 -1.05
CA GLU A 102 10.24 12.60 -2.39
C GLU A 102 10.65 11.37 -3.21
N ASP A 103 11.49 10.51 -2.64
CA ASP A 103 11.96 9.32 -3.33
C ASP A 103 10.79 8.40 -3.69
N SER A 104 9.84 8.23 -2.78
CA SER A 104 8.67 7.40 -3.03
C SER A 104 7.81 7.96 -4.15
N PHE A 105 7.63 9.28 -4.17
CA PHE A 105 6.87 9.93 -5.23
C PHE A 105 7.53 9.71 -6.60
N VAL A 106 8.83 9.98 -6.66
CA VAL A 106 9.60 9.83 -7.91
C VAL A 106 9.60 8.38 -8.38
N GLN A 107 9.66 7.43 -7.46
CA GLN A 107 9.70 6.00 -7.77
C GLN A 107 8.34 5.44 -8.17
N GLY A 108 7.26 6.23 -8.09
CA GLY A 108 5.99 5.83 -8.63
C GLY A 108 4.97 5.29 -7.64
N ALA A 109 5.13 5.54 -6.35
CA ALA A 109 4.07 5.25 -5.39
C ALA A 109 2.88 6.17 -5.64
N ASN A 110 1.68 5.70 -5.33
CA ASN A 110 0.46 6.47 -5.53
C ASN A 110 0.17 7.42 -4.38
N ILE A 111 0.50 7.01 -3.16
CA ILE A 111 0.28 7.84 -1.98
C ILE A 111 1.29 7.47 -0.90
N TYR A 112 1.61 8.42 -0.03
CA TYR A 112 2.49 8.20 1.12
C TYR A 112 1.69 8.45 2.40
N ILE A 113 1.62 7.45 3.25
CA ILE A 113 0.88 7.51 4.50
C ILE A 113 1.87 7.41 5.64
N LYS A 114 1.89 8.43 6.50
CA LYS A 114 2.58 8.31 7.77
C LYS A 114 1.72 7.46 8.70
N LYS A 115 2.29 6.40 9.27
CA LYS A 115 1.56 5.51 10.17
C LYS A 115 0.92 6.30 11.30
N PRO A 116 -0.41 6.22 11.47
CA PRO A 116 -1.08 6.89 12.58
C PRO A 116 -0.71 6.23 13.92
N ASN A 117 -0.74 7.01 14.98
CA ASN A 117 -0.46 6.51 16.33
C ASN A 117 -1.72 6.20 17.14
N ASP A 118 -2.85 6.14 16.50
CA ASP A 118 -4.17 6.05 17.11
C ASP A 118 -5.04 5.15 16.24
N PHE A 119 -5.73 4.20 16.86
CA PHE A 119 -6.50 3.19 16.13
C PHE A 119 -7.65 3.79 15.32
N SER A 120 -8.33 4.80 15.87
CA SER A 120 -9.41 5.48 15.14
C SER A 120 -8.90 6.17 13.88
N LYS A 121 -7.74 6.80 13.97
CA LYS A 121 -7.11 7.43 12.81
C LYS A 121 -6.68 6.38 11.78
N LEU A 122 -6.17 5.24 12.24
CA LEU A 122 -5.80 4.16 11.35
C LEU A 122 -7.00 3.67 10.54
N LYS A 123 -8.14 3.45 11.20
CA LYS A 123 -9.37 3.05 10.51
C LYS A 123 -9.78 4.07 9.45
N LYS A 124 -9.69 5.35 9.80
CA LYS A 124 -10.06 6.43 8.89
C LYS A 124 -9.14 6.46 7.67
N VAL A 125 -7.83 6.32 7.89
CA VAL A 125 -6.85 6.32 6.80
C VAL A 125 -7.12 5.16 5.85
N ILE A 126 -7.29 3.96 6.38
CA ILE A 126 -7.55 2.78 5.55
C ILE A 126 -8.82 2.97 4.74
N LYS A 127 -9.89 3.42 5.39
CA LYS A 127 -11.17 3.64 4.72
C LYS A 127 -11.02 4.65 3.59
N ASP A 128 -10.38 5.78 3.85
CA ASP A 128 -10.21 6.83 2.86
C ASP A 128 -9.38 6.34 1.68
N VAL A 129 -8.26 5.67 1.97
CA VAL A 129 -7.35 5.21 0.94
C VAL A 129 -7.97 4.11 0.07
N VAL A 130 -8.62 3.15 0.71
CA VAL A 130 -9.24 2.05 -0.04
C VAL A 130 -10.39 2.54 -0.93
N ASN A 131 -11.08 3.59 -0.50
CA ASN A 131 -12.20 4.15 -1.25
C ASN A 131 -11.80 5.21 -2.30
N MET A 132 -10.52 5.52 -2.42
CA MET A 132 -10.07 6.45 -3.44
C MET A 132 -10.25 5.88 -4.84
N ASP A 133 -10.57 6.75 -5.78
CA ASP A 133 -10.55 6.41 -7.20
C ASP A 133 -9.12 6.51 -7.70
N TRP A 134 -8.40 5.42 -7.60
CA TRP A 134 -6.98 5.39 -7.92
C TRP A 134 -6.68 5.72 -9.37
N GLN A 135 -7.55 5.33 -10.28
CA GLN A 135 -7.35 5.62 -11.69
C GLN A 135 -7.39 7.12 -11.95
N TYR A 136 -8.32 7.80 -11.35
CA TYR A 136 -8.41 9.25 -11.43
C TYR A 136 -7.22 9.92 -10.72
N GLN A 137 -6.89 9.43 -9.52
CA GLN A 137 -5.79 9.96 -8.74
C GLN A 137 -4.46 9.82 -9.47
N SER A 138 -4.24 8.70 -10.14
CA SER A 138 -2.99 8.46 -10.87
C SER A 138 -2.77 9.47 -11.98
N SER A 139 -3.84 9.92 -12.65
CA SER A 139 -3.71 10.89 -13.73
C SER A 139 -3.55 12.32 -13.22
N GLY A 140 -3.98 12.59 -11.99
CA GLY A 140 -3.94 13.94 -11.40
C GLY A 140 -2.96 14.11 -10.27
N LEU A 141 -2.14 13.10 -9.97
CA LEU A 141 -1.25 13.13 -8.82
C LEU A 141 -0.15 14.17 -8.96
N ASN A 142 0.07 14.93 -7.89
CA ASN A 142 1.23 15.80 -7.73
C ASN A 142 1.73 15.66 -6.29
N LYS A 143 2.85 16.31 -5.99
CA LYS A 143 3.45 16.21 -4.66
C LYS A 143 2.53 16.68 -3.53
N GLU A 144 1.68 17.64 -3.79
CA GLU A 144 0.81 18.20 -2.76
C GLU A 144 -0.25 17.21 -2.31
N THR A 145 -0.76 16.42 -3.22
CA THR A 145 -1.79 15.42 -2.92
C THR A 145 -1.22 14.06 -2.56
N PHE A 146 0.08 13.88 -2.74
CA PHE A 146 0.74 12.60 -2.53
C PHE A 146 0.81 12.23 -1.05
N PHE A 147 1.18 13.17 -0.19
CA PHE A 147 1.38 12.88 1.23
C PHE A 147 0.06 12.95 1.98
N TYR A 148 -0.29 11.86 2.65
CA TYR A 148 -1.49 11.76 3.49
C TYR A 148 -1.09 11.60 4.94
N SER A 149 -1.59 12.49 5.80
CA SER A 149 -1.36 12.42 7.25
C SER A 149 -2.58 12.89 8.01
N LEU A 150 -2.88 12.24 9.09
CA LEU A 150 -3.92 12.66 10.02
C LEU A 150 -3.32 13.23 11.29
#